data_d71ccbe4c38b3ba0776fafe2020edf08
#
_entry.id   d71ccbe4c38b3ba0776fafe2020edf08
#
_cell.length_a   1.000
_cell.length_b   1.000
_cell.length_c   1.000
_cell.angle_alpha   90.00
_cell.angle_beta   90.00
_cell.angle_gamma   90.00
#
_symmetry.space_group_name_H-M   'P 1'
#
loop_
_entity.id
_entity.type
_entity.pdbx_description
1 polymer ?
#
loop_
_entity_poly.entity_id
_entity_poly.type
_entity_poly.pdbx_seq_one_letter_code
_entity_poly.pdbx_strand_id
1 'polypeptide(L)'
;MLTNTFGWSLSFTFKKIISIMRVYTNYGSRYTDIYIGSPERLDYDDRKPQNEITPNECRLRDMTYAAPIRVDIKYIRGKSIIARKGIAIGRLPIMLRSSKCRLAGKNDNQMAHMNECALDPGGYFIVNGTEKVILVQEQLSKNRVIVEADPKKGIVSASVTRYFQFHIFK
;
A
#
# COMPACT_ATOMS: atom_id res chain seq x y z
N MET A 1 1.13 8.03 20.11
CA MET A 1 2.09 6.90 19.98
C MET A 1 1.58 5.74 19.11
N LEU A 2 0.82 5.99 18.05
CA LEU A 2 0.25 4.92 17.17
C LEU A 2 0.78 4.96 15.71
N THR A 3 1.77 5.78 15.41
CA THR A 3 2.18 6.09 14.04
C THR A 3 3.25 5.18 13.44
N ASN A 4 3.91 4.34 14.24
CA ASN A 4 5.04 3.53 13.73
C ASN A 4 4.69 2.10 13.30
N THR A 5 3.53 1.59 13.65
CA THR A 5 3.17 0.19 13.34
C THR A 5 2.67 -0.01 11.91
N PHE A 6 2.03 0.98 11.30
CA PHE A 6 1.48 0.85 9.95
C PHE A 6 2.54 0.87 8.83
N GLY A 7 3.60 1.66 8.98
CA GLY A 7 4.68 1.73 7.99
C GLY A 7 5.50 0.44 7.88
N TRP A 8 5.74 -0.21 9.01
CA TRP A 8 6.46 -1.49 9.06
C TRP A 8 5.63 -2.65 8.53
N SER A 9 4.32 -2.64 8.79
CA SER A 9 3.39 -3.67 8.30
C SER A 9 3.30 -3.69 6.78
N LEU A 10 3.19 -2.54 6.13
CA LEU A 10 3.11 -2.46 4.67
C LEU A 10 4.41 -2.94 4.00
N SER A 11 5.58 -2.50 4.48
CA SER A 11 6.87 -2.95 3.95
C SER A 11 7.07 -4.45 4.14
N PHE A 12 6.67 -5.01 5.28
CA PHE A 12 6.78 -6.43 5.57
C PHE A 12 5.81 -7.26 4.71
N THR A 13 4.58 -6.80 4.54
CA THR A 13 3.57 -7.46 3.70
C THR A 13 3.99 -7.46 2.22
N PHE A 14 4.53 -6.35 1.71
CA PHE A 14 5.05 -6.29 0.35
C PHE A 14 6.25 -7.21 0.14
N LYS A 15 7.21 -7.28 1.07
CA LYS A 15 8.32 -8.24 1.01
C LYS A 15 7.83 -9.68 1.00
N LYS A 16 6.77 -9.98 1.75
CA LYS A 16 6.14 -11.31 1.78
C LYS A 16 5.44 -11.64 0.46
N ILE A 17 4.74 -10.68 -0.17
CA ILE A 17 4.14 -10.85 -1.51
C ILE A 17 5.22 -11.14 -2.54
N ILE A 18 6.38 -10.47 -2.50
CA ILE A 18 7.50 -10.74 -3.39
C ILE A 18 8.06 -12.15 -3.20
N SER A 19 8.16 -12.63 -1.96
CA SER A 19 8.63 -13.99 -1.69
C SER A 19 7.69 -15.04 -2.30
N ILE A 20 6.39 -14.76 -2.30
CA ILE A 20 5.36 -15.60 -2.94
C ILE A 20 5.46 -15.50 -4.47
N MET A 21 5.60 -14.31 -5.03
CA MET A 21 5.78 -14.13 -6.48
C MET A 21 7.07 -14.74 -7.02
N ARG A 22 8.11 -14.91 -6.20
CA ARG A 22 9.33 -15.65 -6.57
C ARG A 22 9.08 -17.11 -6.89
N VAL A 23 8.04 -17.72 -6.32
CA VAL A 23 7.76 -19.16 -6.43
C VAL A 23 6.94 -19.51 -7.67
N TYR A 24 6.16 -18.56 -8.20
CA TYR A 24 5.17 -18.83 -9.24
C TYR A 24 5.60 -18.47 -10.67
N THR A 25 6.81 -17.95 -10.88
CA THR A 25 7.26 -17.63 -12.24
C THR A 25 8.04 -18.77 -12.87
N ASN A 26 7.34 -19.74 -13.45
CA ASN A 26 7.90 -20.78 -14.31
C ASN A 26 8.55 -20.26 -15.61
N TYR A 27 8.52 -18.95 -15.84
CA TYR A 27 9.01 -18.27 -17.05
C TYR A 27 10.22 -17.39 -16.75
N GLY A 28 11.28 -17.90 -16.19
CA GLY A 28 12.58 -17.21 -16.16
C GLY A 28 12.60 -15.73 -15.71
N SER A 29 11.49 -15.18 -15.22
CA SER A 29 11.38 -13.81 -14.72
C SER A 29 11.36 -13.78 -13.19
N ARG A 30 12.10 -12.85 -12.60
CA ARG A 30 12.25 -12.74 -11.15
C ARG A 30 12.20 -11.29 -10.72
N TYR A 31 11.31 -10.97 -9.79
CA TYR A 31 11.35 -9.70 -9.06
C TYR A 31 12.49 -9.74 -8.03
N THR A 32 13.38 -8.78 -8.08
CA THR A 32 14.52 -8.71 -7.15
C THR A 32 14.25 -7.79 -5.99
N ASP A 33 13.60 -6.66 -6.24
CA ASP A 33 13.25 -5.68 -5.21
C ASP A 33 11.96 -4.95 -5.55
N ILE A 34 11.32 -4.34 -4.52
CA ILE A 34 10.16 -3.48 -4.64
C ILE A 34 10.28 -2.30 -3.68
N TYR A 35 9.98 -1.13 -4.16
CA TYR A 35 9.98 0.08 -3.36
C TYR A 35 8.85 1.03 -3.74
N ILE A 36 8.42 1.82 -2.77
CA ILE A 36 7.40 2.84 -2.93
C ILE A 36 8.13 4.18 -2.95
N GLY A 37 7.94 4.95 -4.01
CA GLY A 37 8.49 6.29 -4.17
C GLY A 37 7.82 7.32 -3.26
N SER A 38 8.13 8.58 -3.50
CA SER A 38 7.41 9.72 -2.94
C SER A 38 6.15 10.00 -3.74
N PRO A 39 5.09 10.62 -3.16
CA PRO A 39 3.94 11.06 -3.92
C PRO A 39 4.34 12.00 -5.06
N GLU A 40 3.94 11.65 -6.28
CA GLU A 40 4.30 12.37 -7.50
C GLU A 40 3.12 12.53 -8.45
N ARG A 41 3.20 13.52 -9.33
CA ARG A 41 2.22 13.75 -10.41
C ARG A 41 2.30 12.67 -11.48
N LEU A 42 1.19 12.54 -12.23
CA LEU A 42 1.10 11.75 -13.46
C LEU A 42 1.38 12.58 -14.72
N ASP A 43 1.90 13.80 -14.59
CA ASP A 43 2.10 14.62 -15.78
C ASP A 43 3.12 13.97 -16.71
N TYR A 44 2.73 13.81 -17.94
CA TYR A 44 3.48 13.23 -19.05
C TYR A 44 4.70 14.06 -19.47
N ASP A 45 5.00 15.14 -18.75
CA ASP A 45 6.11 16.02 -19.09
C ASP A 45 7.35 15.63 -18.29
N ASP A 46 8.14 14.73 -18.87
CA ASP A 46 9.44 14.28 -18.35
C ASP A 46 10.48 15.41 -18.15
N ARG A 47 10.13 16.65 -18.49
CA ARG A 47 11.03 17.81 -18.48
C ARG A 47 11.05 18.59 -17.17
N LYS A 48 10.17 18.29 -16.22
CA LYS A 48 10.13 19.00 -14.93
C LYS A 48 10.65 18.11 -13.81
N PRO A 49 11.80 18.43 -13.20
CA PRO A 49 12.44 17.61 -12.15
C PRO A 49 11.70 17.65 -10.80
N GLN A 50 10.57 18.34 -10.67
CA GLN A 50 9.77 18.41 -9.46
C GLN A 50 8.34 17.94 -9.71
N ASN A 51 8.19 16.63 -9.83
CA ASN A 51 6.87 15.99 -9.87
C ASN A 51 6.26 15.78 -8.48
N GLU A 52 6.79 16.46 -7.47
CA GLU A 52 6.26 16.36 -6.12
C GLU A 52 4.93 17.06 -6.00
N ILE A 53 3.93 16.34 -5.50
CA ILE A 53 2.57 16.83 -5.32
C ILE A 53 2.27 17.06 -3.84
N THR A 54 1.47 18.10 -3.53
CA THR A 54 0.95 18.32 -2.19
C THR A 54 -0.48 17.78 -2.06
N PRO A 55 -0.92 17.38 -0.85
CA PRO A 55 -2.29 16.96 -0.64
C PRO A 55 -3.32 18.03 -1.02
N ASN A 56 -3.05 19.30 -0.69
CA ASN A 56 -3.92 20.43 -1.07
C ASN A 56 -4.07 20.55 -2.59
N GLU A 57 -2.98 20.40 -3.34
CA GLU A 57 -3.04 20.40 -4.80
C GLU A 57 -3.89 19.26 -5.35
N CYS A 58 -3.83 18.08 -4.72
CA CYS A 58 -4.68 16.94 -5.10
C CYS A 58 -6.17 17.24 -4.89
N ARG A 59 -6.54 17.94 -3.81
CA ARG A 59 -7.94 18.34 -3.55
C ARG A 59 -8.43 19.33 -4.60
N LEU A 60 -7.60 20.32 -4.94
CA LEU A 60 -7.98 21.39 -5.87
C LEU A 60 -8.06 20.92 -7.34
N ARG A 61 -7.28 19.91 -7.70
CA ARG A 61 -7.18 19.41 -9.09
C ARG A 61 -7.85 18.06 -9.31
N ASP A 62 -8.67 17.63 -8.38
CA ASP A 62 -9.37 16.34 -8.47
C ASP A 62 -8.43 15.14 -8.73
N MET A 63 -7.22 15.20 -8.16
CA MET A 63 -6.21 14.15 -8.33
C MET A 63 -6.15 13.20 -7.13
N THR A 64 -5.58 12.02 -7.36
CA THR A 64 -5.29 11.06 -6.29
C THR A 64 -3.89 11.27 -5.72
N TYR A 65 -3.79 11.47 -4.41
CA TYR A 65 -2.52 11.57 -3.70
C TYR A 65 -1.89 10.18 -3.56
N ALA A 66 -1.02 9.83 -4.50
CA ALA A 66 -0.45 8.50 -4.61
C ALA A 66 1.04 8.51 -4.96
N ALA A 67 1.75 7.51 -4.48
CA ALA A 67 3.15 7.26 -4.78
C ALA A 67 3.30 6.11 -5.78
N PRO A 68 4.29 6.14 -6.68
CA PRO A 68 4.56 5.04 -7.60
C PRO A 68 5.12 3.83 -6.86
N ILE A 69 4.66 2.66 -7.24
CA ILE A 69 5.27 1.39 -6.87
C ILE A 69 6.24 1.02 -7.97
N ARG A 70 7.52 0.90 -7.62
CA ARG A 70 8.59 0.56 -8.55
C ARG A 70 9.20 -0.78 -8.18
N VAL A 71 9.58 -1.55 -9.18
CA VAL A 71 10.16 -2.87 -9.01
C VAL A 71 11.42 -3.05 -9.84
N ASP A 72 12.31 -3.86 -9.32
CA ASP A 72 13.47 -4.36 -10.05
C ASP A 72 13.19 -5.76 -10.55
N ILE A 73 13.34 -5.97 -11.86
CA ILE A 73 13.03 -7.23 -12.53
C ILE A 73 14.26 -7.78 -13.22
N LYS A 74 14.49 -9.09 -13.05
CA LYS A 74 15.44 -9.85 -13.85
C LYS A 74 14.68 -10.90 -14.64
N TYR A 75 14.91 -10.98 -15.94
CA TYR A 75 14.29 -11.98 -16.79
C TYR A 75 15.28 -12.54 -17.81
N ILE A 76 15.01 -13.74 -18.27
CA ILE A 76 15.81 -14.43 -19.27
C ILE A 76 15.12 -14.28 -20.62
N ARG A 77 15.86 -13.79 -21.60
CA ARG A 77 15.43 -13.73 -23.00
C ARG A 77 16.40 -14.51 -23.86
N GLY A 78 15.99 -15.70 -24.28
CA GLY A 78 16.88 -16.65 -24.98
C GLY A 78 18.01 -17.11 -24.05
N LYS A 79 19.25 -16.78 -24.41
CA LYS A 79 20.46 -17.07 -23.61
C LYS A 79 20.94 -15.88 -22.75
N SER A 80 20.28 -14.73 -22.83
CA SER A 80 20.70 -13.49 -22.16
C SER A 80 19.86 -13.22 -20.93
N ILE A 81 20.50 -12.84 -19.82
CA ILE A 81 19.85 -12.37 -18.60
C ILE A 81 19.76 -10.84 -18.67
N ILE A 82 18.55 -10.31 -18.64
CA ILE A 82 18.28 -8.87 -18.68
C ILE A 82 17.81 -8.43 -17.30
N ALA A 83 18.45 -7.41 -16.73
CA ALA A 83 18.03 -6.76 -15.51
C ALA A 83 17.49 -5.36 -15.82
N ARG A 84 16.27 -5.07 -15.37
CA ARG A 84 15.69 -3.73 -15.42
C ARG A 84 15.35 -3.25 -14.03
N LYS A 85 15.76 -2.03 -13.69
CA LYS A 85 15.53 -1.42 -12.38
C LYS A 85 14.51 -0.30 -12.48
N GLY A 86 13.74 -0.13 -11.40
CA GLY A 86 12.85 1.02 -11.24
C GLY A 86 11.63 1.05 -12.14
N ILE A 87 11.16 -0.10 -12.63
CA ILE A 87 9.96 -0.16 -13.47
C ILE A 87 8.75 0.15 -12.60
N ALA A 88 7.98 1.17 -12.97
CA ALA A 88 6.71 1.48 -12.32
C ALA A 88 5.65 0.46 -12.73
N ILE A 89 5.05 -0.21 -11.75
CA ILE A 89 3.99 -1.20 -11.95
C ILE A 89 2.61 -0.72 -11.51
N GLY A 90 2.56 0.36 -10.74
CA GLY A 90 1.31 0.91 -10.26
C GLY A 90 1.52 2.08 -9.32
N ARG A 91 0.42 2.59 -8.76
CA ARG A 91 0.43 3.68 -7.79
C ARG A 91 -0.33 3.26 -6.53
N LEU A 92 0.21 3.62 -5.38
CA LEU A 92 -0.40 3.38 -4.08
C LEU A 92 -0.88 4.70 -3.50
N PRO A 93 -2.18 4.88 -3.21
CA PRO A 93 -2.65 6.02 -2.44
C PRO A 93 -1.95 6.09 -1.09
N ILE A 94 -1.48 7.26 -0.71
CA ILE A 94 -0.73 7.48 0.54
C ILE A 94 -1.64 8.14 1.56
N MET A 95 -1.72 7.52 2.74
CA MET A 95 -2.45 8.07 3.86
C MET A 95 -1.77 9.33 4.37
N LEU A 96 -2.54 10.39 4.60
CA LEU A 96 -2.02 11.65 5.10
C LEU A 96 -1.40 11.46 6.49
N ARG A 97 -0.28 12.14 6.72
CA ARG A 97 0.57 12.05 7.92
C ARG A 97 1.18 10.66 8.20
N SER A 98 1.14 9.74 7.24
CA SER A 98 1.93 8.50 7.32
C SER A 98 3.41 8.78 7.05
N SER A 99 4.28 7.81 7.33
CA SER A 99 5.74 7.94 7.13
C SER A 99 6.16 8.26 5.69
N LYS A 100 5.32 7.95 4.71
CA LYS A 100 5.54 8.24 3.28
C LYS A 100 4.83 9.52 2.81
N CYS A 101 4.04 10.12 3.68
CA CYS A 101 3.38 11.39 3.38
C CYS A 101 4.39 12.54 3.45
N ARG A 102 4.26 13.49 2.54
CA ARG A 102 5.09 14.69 2.51
C ARG A 102 4.92 15.58 3.74
N LEU A 103 3.78 15.46 4.44
CA LEU A 103 3.49 16.20 5.67
C LEU A 103 4.17 15.58 6.91
N ALA A 104 4.74 14.39 6.80
CA ALA A 104 5.36 13.72 7.94
C ALA A 104 6.55 14.53 8.48
N GLY A 105 6.53 14.81 9.80
CA GLY A 105 7.61 15.55 10.48
C GLY A 105 7.72 17.03 10.14
N LYS A 106 6.72 17.63 9.49
CA LYS A 106 6.67 19.07 9.20
C LYS A 106 6.17 19.85 10.40
N ASN A 107 6.78 21.04 10.60
CA ASN A 107 6.33 22.02 11.59
C ASN A 107 5.14 22.82 11.08
N ASP A 108 4.39 23.48 11.97
CA ASP A 108 3.18 24.25 11.65
C ASP A 108 3.43 25.32 10.58
N ASN A 109 4.55 26.04 10.67
CA ASN A 109 4.92 27.03 9.66
C ASN A 109 5.15 26.41 8.27
N GLN A 110 5.77 25.24 8.21
CA GLN A 110 6.00 24.50 6.96
C GLN A 110 4.69 23.96 6.38
N MET A 111 3.73 23.60 7.23
CA MET A 111 2.41 23.17 6.78
C MET A 111 1.60 24.34 6.23
N ALA A 112 1.67 25.50 6.89
CA ALA A 112 1.05 26.73 6.39
C ALA A 112 1.57 27.13 4.99
N HIS A 113 2.87 27.00 4.73
CA HIS A 113 3.46 27.20 3.39
C HIS A 113 2.95 26.22 2.32
N MET A 114 2.49 25.06 2.72
CA MET A 114 1.89 24.06 1.82
C MET A 114 0.35 24.17 1.74
N ASN A 115 -0.22 25.21 2.37
CA ASN A 115 -1.67 25.42 2.52
C ASN A 115 -2.37 24.23 3.21
N GLU A 116 -1.70 23.61 4.18
CA GLU A 116 -2.25 22.51 4.97
C GLU A 116 -2.46 22.95 6.42
N CYS A 117 -3.55 22.48 7.02
CA CYS A 117 -3.88 22.79 8.40
C CYS A 117 -3.00 21.99 9.38
N ALA A 118 -2.37 22.68 10.33
CA ALA A 118 -1.55 22.03 11.37
C ALA A 118 -2.39 21.18 12.33
N LEU A 119 -3.67 21.50 12.52
CA LEU A 119 -4.61 20.81 13.38
C LEU A 119 -5.24 19.57 12.73
N ASP A 120 -5.03 19.36 11.42
CA ASP A 120 -5.55 18.18 10.73
C ASP A 120 -4.90 16.91 11.29
N PRO A 121 -5.66 15.93 11.84
CA PRO A 121 -5.11 14.70 12.39
C PRO A 121 -4.55 13.76 11.32
N GLY A 122 -4.91 13.92 10.05
CA GLY A 122 -4.58 12.96 8.98
C GLY A 122 -5.31 11.63 9.13
N GLY A 123 -4.72 10.56 8.61
CA GLY A 123 -5.30 9.21 8.70
C GLY A 123 -6.33 8.90 7.62
N TYR A 124 -6.46 9.74 6.62
CA TYR A 124 -7.36 9.58 5.47
C TYR A 124 -6.58 9.64 4.15
N PHE A 125 -7.27 9.31 3.07
CA PHE A 125 -6.73 9.28 1.72
C PHE A 125 -7.44 10.33 0.85
N ILE A 126 -6.73 10.88 -0.13
CA ILE A 126 -7.31 11.74 -1.15
C ILE A 126 -7.35 10.95 -2.46
N VAL A 127 -8.56 10.70 -2.94
CA VAL A 127 -8.81 9.95 -4.17
C VAL A 127 -9.71 10.78 -5.08
N ASN A 128 -9.20 11.16 -6.25
CA ASN A 128 -9.90 12.04 -7.20
C ASN A 128 -10.43 13.31 -6.51
N GLY A 129 -9.56 13.98 -5.75
CA GLY A 129 -9.88 15.18 -5.00
C GLY A 129 -10.74 14.99 -3.76
N THR A 130 -11.35 13.83 -3.57
CA THR A 130 -12.25 13.55 -2.45
C THR A 130 -11.49 12.88 -1.30
N GLU A 131 -11.73 13.35 -0.09
CA GLU A 131 -11.18 12.74 1.12
C GLU A 131 -11.95 11.48 1.49
N LYS A 132 -11.25 10.37 1.67
CA LYS A 132 -11.84 9.06 1.98
C LYS A 132 -11.15 8.42 3.15
N VAL A 133 -11.96 7.90 4.08
CA VAL A 133 -11.51 7.15 5.24
C VAL A 133 -11.81 5.67 5.03
N ILE A 134 -10.89 4.81 5.42
CA ILE A 134 -11.13 3.37 5.45
C ILE A 134 -11.89 3.04 6.72
N LEU A 135 -13.10 2.49 6.56
CA LEU A 135 -13.88 2.01 7.69
C LEU A 135 -13.25 0.77 8.31
N VAL A 136 -13.23 0.72 9.63
CA VAL A 136 -12.79 -0.47 10.37
C VAL A 136 -13.73 -1.61 10.04
N GLN A 137 -13.17 -2.76 9.63
CA GLN A 137 -13.92 -3.98 9.36
C GLN A 137 -13.71 -4.95 10.52
N GLU A 138 -14.81 -5.37 11.13
CA GLU A 138 -14.81 -6.36 12.18
C GLU A 138 -15.11 -7.74 11.60
N GLN A 139 -14.34 -8.73 12.00
CA GLN A 139 -14.57 -10.13 11.64
C GLN A 139 -14.30 -11.03 12.85
N LEU A 140 -14.94 -12.18 12.87
CA LEU A 140 -14.74 -13.17 13.91
C LEU A 140 -13.28 -13.68 13.90
N SER A 141 -12.77 -13.93 15.11
CA SER A 141 -11.41 -14.45 15.30
C SER A 141 -11.25 -15.79 14.59
N LYS A 142 -10.16 -15.92 13.84
CA LYS A 142 -9.79 -17.20 13.19
C LYS A 142 -9.18 -18.18 14.20
N ASN A 143 -9.13 -19.46 13.84
CA ASN A 143 -8.65 -20.58 14.68
C ASN A 143 -9.49 -20.77 15.98
N ARG A 144 -10.75 -20.37 15.97
CA ARG A 144 -11.67 -20.51 17.07
C ARG A 144 -12.91 -21.28 16.61
N VAL A 145 -13.39 -22.20 17.43
CA VAL A 145 -14.66 -22.90 17.19
C VAL A 145 -15.79 -21.95 17.56
N ILE A 146 -16.68 -21.72 16.61
CA ILE A 146 -17.88 -20.91 16.79
C ILE A 146 -19.07 -21.84 16.63
N VAL A 147 -19.89 -21.94 17.66
CA VAL A 147 -21.11 -22.76 17.68
C VAL A 147 -22.28 -21.84 17.41
N GLU A 148 -23.06 -22.15 16.38
CA GLU A 148 -24.26 -21.42 16.00
C GLU A 148 -25.47 -22.39 16.05
N ALA A 149 -26.52 -21.98 16.75
CA ALA A 149 -27.79 -22.69 16.78
C ALA A 149 -28.84 -21.90 15.99
N ASP A 150 -29.41 -22.51 14.97
CA ASP A 150 -30.54 -21.92 14.23
C ASP A 150 -31.85 -22.40 14.86
N PRO A 151 -32.59 -21.54 15.63
CA PRO A 151 -33.81 -21.93 16.33
C PRO A 151 -34.97 -22.27 15.38
N LYS A 152 -34.92 -21.78 14.12
CA LYS A 152 -35.94 -22.04 13.12
C LYS A 152 -35.82 -23.42 12.49
N LYS A 153 -34.61 -23.92 12.35
CA LYS A 153 -34.31 -25.21 11.71
C LYS A 153 -33.96 -26.31 12.70
N GLY A 154 -33.76 -25.97 13.98
CA GLY A 154 -33.36 -26.92 15.01
C GLY A 154 -31.97 -27.52 14.77
N ILE A 155 -31.15 -26.86 13.96
CA ILE A 155 -29.83 -27.34 13.60
C ILE A 155 -28.79 -26.58 14.42
N VAL A 156 -27.86 -27.32 15.02
CA VAL A 156 -26.67 -26.77 15.68
C VAL A 156 -25.47 -27.08 14.81
N SER A 157 -24.73 -26.03 14.41
CA SER A 157 -23.55 -26.15 13.59
C SER A 157 -22.30 -25.56 14.32
N ALA A 158 -21.15 -26.17 14.12
CA ALA A 158 -19.88 -25.64 14.58
C ALA A 158 -19.00 -25.33 13.38
N SER A 159 -18.53 -24.08 13.29
CA SER A 159 -17.65 -23.65 12.22
C SER A 159 -16.28 -23.22 12.75
N VAL A 160 -15.24 -23.56 12.02
CA VAL A 160 -13.86 -23.13 12.30
C VAL A 160 -13.24 -22.57 11.04
N THR A 161 -12.88 -21.28 11.07
CA THR A 161 -12.11 -20.65 10.00
C THR A 161 -10.64 -20.64 10.38
N ARG A 162 -9.79 -21.30 9.59
CA ARG A 162 -8.37 -21.44 9.85
C ARG A 162 -7.53 -20.63 8.86
N TYR A 163 -6.40 -20.07 9.32
CA TYR A 163 -5.35 -19.58 8.44
C TYR A 163 -4.58 -20.77 7.88
N PHE A 164 -4.47 -20.86 6.59
CA PHE A 164 -3.54 -21.74 5.93
C PHE A 164 -2.20 -21.02 5.77
N GLN A 165 -1.21 -21.39 6.56
CA GLN A 165 0.12 -20.85 6.44
C GLN A 165 0.95 -21.84 5.60
N PHE A 166 1.22 -21.49 4.35
CA PHE A 166 2.17 -22.25 3.54
C PHE A 166 3.57 -22.04 4.12
N HIS A 167 4.09 -23.04 4.81
CA HIS A 167 5.52 -23.14 5.06
C HIS A 167 6.17 -23.69 3.79
N ILE A 168 6.84 -22.81 3.05
CA ILE A 168 7.75 -23.24 1.99
C ILE A 168 9.01 -23.72 2.72
N PHE A 169 9.14 -25.03 2.85
CA PHE A 169 10.42 -25.61 3.25
C PHE A 169 11.46 -25.23 2.19
N LYS A 170 12.60 -24.68 2.66
CA LYS A 170 13.79 -24.44 1.84
C LYS A 170 14.50 -25.75 1.60
#